data_db2ce0552b4bc3155fa77ee7ca8b60da
#
_entry.id   db2ce0552b4bc3155fa77ee7ca8b60da
#
_cell.length_a   1.000
_cell.length_b   1.000
_cell.length_c   1.000
_cell.angle_alpha   90.00
_cell.angle_beta   90.00
_cell.angle_gamma   90.00
#
_symmetry.space_group_name_H-M   'P 1'
#
loop_
_entity.id
_entity.type
_entity.pdbx_description
1 polymer ?
#
loop_
_entity_poly.entity_id
_entity_poly.type
_entity_poly.pdbx_seq_one_letter_code
_entity_poly.pdbx_strand_id
1 'polypeptide(L)'
;LGNEEKVFVMLVDQSVGAAIAMAKQGTQKERPLTHDLLANILRALGAKIERVIVNDLKRGTYFARLVLSSENELQQKIIEIDARPSDCIAMATQQPAPIYVSLDVWDELEDMTEALRKMQQEGSHTEESGEEEES
;
A
#
# COMPACT_ATOMS: atom_id res chain seq x y z
N LEU A 1 -6.17 -2.38 4.40
CA LEU A 1 -6.79 -1.25 3.68
C LEU A 1 -8.26 -1.12 4.07
N GLY A 2 -8.75 0.08 4.12
CA GLY A 2 -10.15 0.29 4.48
C GLY A 2 -10.54 1.75 4.59
N ASN A 3 -11.80 1.94 4.94
CA ASN A 3 -12.38 3.21 5.32
C ASN A 3 -13.20 3.03 6.60
N GLU A 4 -14.06 3.99 6.95
CA GLU A 4 -14.94 3.90 8.12
C GLU A 4 -15.97 2.76 8.02
N GLU A 5 -16.34 2.34 6.80
CA GLU A 5 -17.38 1.34 6.56
C GLU A 5 -16.85 -0.10 6.59
N LYS A 6 -15.68 -0.36 6.00
CA LYS A 6 -15.10 -1.70 6.04
C LYS A 6 -13.58 -1.70 5.87
N VAL A 7 -12.98 -2.78 6.36
CA VAL A 7 -11.55 -3.05 6.26
C VAL A 7 -11.36 -4.38 5.53
N PHE A 8 -10.40 -4.42 4.62
CA PHE A 8 -10.01 -5.66 3.96
C PHE A 8 -8.52 -5.90 4.08
N VAL A 9 -8.12 -7.14 3.93
CA VAL A 9 -6.73 -7.58 4.10
C VAL A 9 -6.15 -7.99 2.76
N MET A 10 -4.94 -7.55 2.50
CA MET A 10 -4.18 -7.89 1.31
C MET A 10 -2.82 -8.45 1.73
N LEU A 11 -2.46 -9.62 1.22
CA LEU A 11 -1.17 -10.23 1.49
C LEU A 11 -0.11 -9.62 0.58
N VAL A 12 1.03 -9.28 1.16
CA VAL A 12 2.16 -8.69 0.44
C VAL A 12 3.45 -9.42 0.80
N ASP A 13 4.44 -9.35 -0.09
CA ASP A 13 5.76 -9.87 0.19
C ASP A 13 6.38 -9.14 1.38
N GLN A 14 7.19 -9.85 2.18
CA GLN A 14 7.81 -9.29 3.37
C GLN A 14 8.67 -8.07 3.07
N SER A 15 9.40 -8.08 1.97
CA SER A 15 10.25 -6.95 1.56
C SER A 15 9.43 -5.71 1.21
N VAL A 16 8.30 -5.89 0.52
CA VAL A 16 7.39 -4.79 0.17
C VAL A 16 6.68 -4.28 1.41
N GLY A 17 6.21 -5.16 2.28
CA GLY A 17 5.60 -4.80 3.56
C GLY A 17 6.54 -4.00 4.44
N ALA A 18 7.81 -4.39 4.51
CA ALA A 18 8.84 -3.65 5.24
C ALA A 18 9.05 -2.25 4.65
N ALA A 19 9.10 -2.12 3.33
CA ALA A 19 9.24 -0.82 2.66
C ALA A 19 8.07 0.12 2.99
N ILE A 20 6.84 -0.38 2.98
CA ILE A 20 5.65 0.38 3.35
C ILE A 20 5.73 0.83 4.81
N ALA A 21 6.07 -0.07 5.72
CA ALA A 21 6.18 0.24 7.15
C ALA A 21 7.24 1.30 7.42
N MET A 22 8.41 1.19 6.79
CA MET A 22 9.50 2.17 6.92
C MET A 22 9.09 3.55 6.39
N ALA A 23 8.40 3.60 5.26
CA ALA A 23 7.90 4.85 4.69
C ALA A 23 6.87 5.53 5.60
N LYS A 24 5.94 4.76 6.17
CA LYS A 24 4.93 5.28 7.10
C LYS A 24 5.53 5.78 8.40
N GLN A 25 6.60 5.16 8.87
CA GLN A 25 7.29 5.55 10.11
C GLN A 25 8.29 6.69 9.89
N GLY A 26 8.55 7.08 8.65
CA GLY A 26 9.56 8.08 8.33
C GLY A 26 10.98 7.64 8.67
N THR A 27 11.24 6.35 8.64
CA THR A 27 12.55 5.78 8.97
C THR A 27 13.62 6.27 8.02
N GLN A 28 14.72 6.79 8.57
CA GLN A 28 15.88 7.18 7.76
C GLN A 28 16.67 5.93 7.36
N LYS A 29 17.08 5.88 6.11
CA LYS A 29 17.85 4.78 5.53
C LYS A 29 19.19 5.30 5.04
N GLU A 30 20.25 4.51 5.23
CA GLU A 30 21.59 4.87 4.75
C GLU A 30 21.63 4.95 3.22
N ARG A 31 20.91 4.06 2.56
CA ARG A 31 20.81 4.01 1.11
C ARG A 31 19.36 3.82 0.66
N PRO A 32 19.00 4.36 -0.52
CA PRO A 32 17.64 4.15 -1.06
C PRO A 32 17.33 2.67 -1.29
N LEU A 33 16.14 2.26 -0.91
CA LEU A 33 15.58 0.95 -1.27
C LEU A 33 14.95 1.01 -2.67
N THR A 34 14.44 -0.13 -3.15
CA THR A 34 13.91 -0.23 -4.52
C THR A 34 12.80 0.77 -4.81
N HIS A 35 11.82 0.90 -3.91
CA HIS A 35 10.72 1.84 -4.10
C HIS A 35 11.18 3.30 -3.96
N ASP A 36 12.16 3.58 -3.11
CA ASP A 36 12.79 4.90 -3.04
C ASP A 36 13.49 5.26 -4.34
N LEU A 37 14.19 4.29 -4.93
CA LEU A 37 14.85 4.46 -6.23
C LEU A 37 13.84 4.77 -7.33
N LEU A 38 12.74 4.02 -7.38
CA LEU A 38 11.67 4.28 -8.35
C LEU A 38 11.08 5.68 -8.21
N ALA A 39 10.82 6.12 -6.98
CA ALA A 39 10.33 7.47 -6.71
C ALA A 39 11.34 8.53 -7.16
N ASN A 40 12.63 8.30 -6.91
CA ASN A 40 13.69 9.20 -7.35
C ASN A 40 13.80 9.27 -8.88
N ILE A 41 13.64 8.15 -9.57
CA ILE A 41 13.64 8.08 -11.04
C ILE A 41 12.46 8.89 -11.59
N LEU A 42 11.26 8.72 -11.02
CA LEU A 42 10.08 9.48 -11.45
C LEU A 42 10.32 10.98 -11.30
N ARG A 43 10.83 11.43 -10.16
CA ARG A 43 11.15 12.85 -9.94
C ARG A 43 12.18 13.37 -10.94
N ALA A 44 13.21 12.60 -11.21
CA ALA A 44 14.26 12.97 -12.16
C ALA A 44 13.73 13.14 -13.57
N LEU A 45 12.68 12.39 -13.93
CA LEU A 45 12.01 12.47 -15.23
C LEU A 45 10.85 13.49 -15.28
N GLY A 46 10.63 14.22 -14.19
CA GLY A 46 9.53 15.20 -14.11
C GLY A 46 8.15 14.57 -13.96
N ALA A 47 8.08 13.35 -13.44
CA ALA A 47 6.84 12.63 -13.23
C ALA A 47 6.50 12.55 -11.74
N LYS A 48 5.21 12.42 -11.43
CA LYS A 48 4.73 12.21 -10.06
C LYS A 48 3.60 11.19 -10.06
N ILE A 49 3.37 10.60 -8.90
CA ILE A 49 2.27 9.67 -8.69
C ILE A 49 1.02 10.49 -8.40
N GLU A 50 0.01 10.35 -9.28
CA GLU A 50 -1.28 11.02 -9.10
C GLU A 50 -2.19 10.25 -8.16
N ARG A 51 -2.30 8.94 -8.37
CA ARG A 51 -3.17 8.05 -7.58
C ARG A 51 -2.86 6.60 -7.88
N VAL A 52 -3.40 5.76 -7.04
CA VAL A 52 -3.43 4.30 -7.21
C VAL A 52 -4.88 3.86 -7.29
N ILE A 53 -5.20 2.95 -8.20
CA ILE A 53 -6.55 2.40 -8.35
C ILE A 53 -6.45 0.87 -8.27
N VAL A 54 -7.05 0.28 -7.23
CA VAL A 54 -7.27 -1.17 -7.18
C VAL A 54 -8.52 -1.44 -7.99
N ASN A 55 -8.35 -1.97 -9.20
CA ASN A 55 -9.38 -1.97 -10.23
C ASN A 55 -9.99 -3.34 -10.51
N ASP A 56 -9.42 -4.43 -10.01
CA ASP A 56 -9.95 -5.76 -10.25
C ASP A 56 -9.56 -6.74 -9.13
N LEU A 57 -10.38 -7.77 -8.98
CA LEU A 57 -10.12 -8.91 -8.09
C LEU A 57 -10.59 -10.16 -8.82
N LYS A 58 -9.66 -11.06 -9.14
CA LYS A 58 -9.94 -12.31 -9.86
C LYS A 58 -9.29 -13.47 -9.12
N ARG A 59 -10.06 -14.45 -8.69
CA ARG A 59 -9.57 -15.66 -8.02
C ARG A 59 -8.64 -15.38 -6.85
N GLY A 60 -9.00 -14.38 -6.03
CA GLY A 60 -8.19 -13.96 -4.89
C GLY A 60 -6.98 -13.10 -5.23
N THR A 61 -6.76 -12.77 -6.50
CA THR A 61 -5.68 -11.90 -6.95
C THR A 61 -6.19 -10.51 -7.25
N TYR A 62 -5.63 -9.51 -6.57
CA TYR A 62 -5.93 -8.10 -6.80
C TYR A 62 -5.09 -7.56 -7.95
N PHE A 63 -5.70 -6.70 -8.74
CA PHE A 63 -5.05 -5.96 -9.82
C PHE A 63 -5.14 -4.46 -9.52
N ALA A 64 -4.08 -3.74 -9.84
CA ALA A 64 -4.04 -2.31 -9.61
C ALA A 64 -3.36 -1.56 -10.74
N ARG A 65 -3.64 -0.28 -10.81
CA ARG A 65 -2.99 0.66 -11.73
C ARG A 65 -2.34 1.77 -10.95
N LEU A 66 -1.11 2.05 -11.31
CA LEU A 66 -0.37 3.22 -10.84
C LEU A 66 -0.57 4.33 -11.87
N VAL A 67 -1.20 5.41 -11.48
CA VAL A 67 -1.47 6.54 -12.37
C VAL A 67 -0.44 7.61 -12.14
N LEU A 68 0.34 7.91 -13.17
CA LEU A 68 1.39 8.91 -13.16
C LEU A 68 0.98 10.12 -13.98
N SER A 69 1.47 11.29 -13.58
CA SER A 69 1.39 12.50 -14.41
C SER A 69 2.80 12.99 -14.70
N SER A 70 2.97 13.53 -15.92
CA SER A 70 4.21 14.16 -16.35
C SER A 70 3.85 15.45 -17.05
N GLU A 71 4.43 16.57 -16.60
CA GLU A 71 4.28 17.87 -17.24
C GLU A 71 5.61 18.34 -17.77
N ASN A 72 5.59 18.80 -19.03
CA ASN A 72 6.65 19.62 -19.58
C ASN A 72 6.02 20.91 -20.14
N GLU A 73 6.84 21.82 -20.65
CA GLU A 73 6.39 23.12 -21.17
C GLU A 73 5.35 23.02 -22.31
N LEU A 74 5.24 21.85 -22.96
CA LEU A 74 4.41 21.63 -24.14
C LEU A 74 3.25 20.68 -23.93
N GLN A 75 3.30 19.80 -22.91
CA GLN A 75 2.32 18.73 -22.73
C GLN A 75 2.14 18.31 -21.29
N GLN A 76 0.89 18.09 -20.90
CA GLN A 76 0.54 17.31 -19.71
C GLN A 76 0.18 15.91 -20.18
N LYS A 77 0.79 14.89 -19.57
CA LYS A 77 0.59 13.50 -19.93
C LYS A 77 0.19 12.68 -18.70
N ILE A 78 -0.86 11.89 -18.86
CA ILE A 78 -1.30 10.92 -17.85
C ILE A 78 -0.95 9.52 -18.35
N ILE A 79 -0.29 8.74 -17.50
CA ILE A 79 0.17 7.39 -17.82
C ILE A 79 -0.40 6.44 -16.79
N GLU A 80 -1.04 5.36 -17.24
CA GLU A 80 -1.49 4.28 -16.38
C GLU A 80 -0.60 3.07 -16.57
N ILE A 81 -0.09 2.54 -15.45
CA ILE A 81 0.79 1.38 -15.46
C ILE A 81 0.14 0.25 -14.67
N ASP A 82 0.04 -0.92 -15.28
CA ASP A 82 -0.38 -2.13 -14.57
C ASP A 82 0.72 -2.54 -13.59
N ALA A 83 0.36 -2.73 -12.33
CA ALA A 83 1.31 -3.09 -11.29
C ALA A 83 0.62 -3.88 -10.18
N ARG A 84 1.41 -4.60 -9.40
CA ARG A 84 0.87 -5.29 -8.24
C ARG A 84 0.36 -4.25 -7.23
N PRO A 85 -0.81 -4.50 -6.60
CA PRO A 85 -1.33 -3.57 -5.58
C PRO A 85 -0.32 -3.25 -4.47
N SER A 86 0.46 -4.24 -4.03
CA SER A 86 1.49 -4.04 -3.00
C SER A 86 2.54 -3.01 -3.41
N ASP A 87 3.03 -3.08 -4.65
CA ASP A 87 4.00 -2.11 -5.18
C ASP A 87 3.36 -0.74 -5.36
N CYS A 88 2.12 -0.68 -5.83
CA CYS A 88 1.37 0.57 -5.96
C CYS A 88 1.21 1.27 -4.60
N ILE A 89 0.87 0.53 -3.56
CA ILE A 89 0.72 1.05 -2.20
C ILE A 89 2.07 1.54 -1.68
N ALA A 90 3.14 0.78 -1.89
CA ALA A 90 4.49 1.18 -1.50
C ALA A 90 4.89 2.50 -2.17
N MET A 91 4.61 2.64 -3.47
CA MET A 91 4.87 3.88 -4.20
C MET A 91 4.04 5.05 -3.68
N ALA A 92 2.75 4.82 -3.37
CA ALA A 92 1.86 5.84 -2.81
C ALA A 92 2.28 6.32 -1.42
N THR A 93 3.04 5.51 -0.66
CA THR A 93 3.62 5.92 0.63
C THR A 93 4.91 6.69 0.45
N GLN A 94 5.68 6.45 -0.60
CA GLN A 94 6.91 7.17 -0.93
C GLN A 94 6.64 8.60 -1.42
N GLN A 95 5.68 8.73 -2.33
CA GLN A 95 5.13 10.02 -2.76
C GLN A 95 3.66 10.02 -2.39
N PRO A 96 3.26 10.67 -1.30
CA PRO A 96 1.89 10.58 -0.81
C PRO A 96 0.85 10.83 -1.90
N ALA A 97 0.07 9.80 -2.19
CA ALA A 97 -0.95 9.80 -3.22
C ALA A 97 -2.18 9.03 -2.74
N PRO A 98 -3.38 9.41 -3.17
CA PRO A 98 -4.59 8.71 -2.75
C PRO A 98 -4.67 7.31 -3.38
N ILE A 99 -5.27 6.39 -2.64
CA ILE A 99 -5.53 5.03 -3.07
C ILE A 99 -7.03 4.85 -3.20
N TYR A 100 -7.48 4.51 -4.39
CA TYR A 100 -8.88 4.25 -4.69
C TYR A 100 -9.11 2.77 -4.93
N VAL A 101 -10.27 2.29 -4.55
CA VAL A 101 -10.73 0.95 -4.89
C VAL A 101 -12.00 1.09 -5.73
N SER A 102 -12.07 0.42 -6.88
CA SER A 102 -13.26 0.47 -7.71
C SER A 102 -14.47 -0.09 -6.96
N LEU A 103 -15.66 0.42 -7.25
CA LEU A 103 -16.88 -0.03 -6.58
C LEU A 103 -17.13 -1.52 -6.79
N ASP A 104 -16.84 -2.05 -7.98
CA ASP A 104 -17.00 -3.47 -8.28
C ASP A 104 -16.12 -4.33 -7.37
N VAL A 105 -14.87 -3.94 -7.15
CA VAL A 105 -13.96 -4.62 -6.24
C VAL A 105 -14.43 -4.45 -4.79
N TRP A 106 -14.79 -3.24 -4.41
CA TRP A 106 -15.23 -2.91 -3.06
C TRP A 106 -16.44 -3.75 -2.63
N ASP A 107 -17.39 -3.94 -3.53
CA ASP A 107 -18.61 -4.71 -3.27
C ASP A 107 -18.34 -6.21 -3.12
N GLU A 108 -17.27 -6.72 -3.75
CA GLU A 108 -16.84 -8.12 -3.63
C GLU A 108 -16.01 -8.40 -2.38
N LEU A 109 -15.51 -7.36 -1.70
CA LEU A 109 -14.61 -7.52 -0.56
C LEU A 109 -15.36 -7.99 0.68
N GLU A 110 -14.74 -8.92 1.40
CA GLU A 110 -15.17 -9.33 2.73
C GLU A 110 -14.69 -8.31 3.77
N ASP A 111 -15.60 -7.88 4.63
CA ASP A 111 -15.24 -7.00 5.74
C ASP A 111 -14.49 -7.77 6.82
N MET A 112 -13.22 -7.45 7.00
CA MET A 112 -12.33 -8.10 7.94
C MET A 112 -12.15 -7.33 9.25
N THR A 113 -12.99 -6.34 9.53
CA THR A 113 -12.86 -5.49 10.72
C THR A 113 -12.87 -6.30 12.02
N GLU A 114 -13.83 -7.19 12.17
CA GLU A 114 -13.94 -8.03 13.38
C GLU A 114 -12.80 -9.04 13.49
N ALA A 115 -12.42 -9.68 12.39
CA ALA A 115 -11.31 -10.61 12.36
C ALA A 115 -10.00 -9.93 12.78
N LEU A 116 -9.76 -8.73 12.29
CA LEU A 116 -8.58 -7.94 12.65
C LEU A 116 -8.57 -7.56 14.14
N ARG A 117 -9.72 -7.17 14.71
CA ARG A 117 -9.86 -6.90 16.14
C ARG A 117 -9.53 -8.13 16.99
N LYS A 118 -10.03 -9.30 16.61
CA LYS A 118 -9.74 -10.55 17.30
C LYS A 118 -8.26 -10.88 17.26
N MET A 119 -7.61 -10.74 16.12
CA MET A 119 -6.17 -10.96 16.00
C MET A 119 -5.35 -10.03 16.88
N GLN A 120 -5.73 -8.78 17.00
CA GLN A 120 -5.07 -7.81 17.86
C GLN A 120 -5.27 -8.14 19.34
N GLN A 121 -6.47 -8.59 19.74
CA GLN A 121 -6.75 -9.00 21.11
C GLN A 121 -5.99 -10.27 21.49
N GLU A 122 -5.94 -11.27 20.61
CA GLU A 122 -5.18 -12.50 20.82
C GLU A 122 -3.68 -12.23 20.92
N GLY A 123 -3.14 -11.33 20.09
CA GLY A 123 -1.77 -10.90 20.16
C GLY A 123 -1.42 -10.24 21.49
N SER A 124 -2.30 -9.39 22.03
CA SER A 124 -2.15 -8.75 23.34
C SER A 124 -2.18 -9.77 24.47
N HIS A 125 -3.07 -10.75 24.40
CA HIS A 125 -3.17 -11.82 25.39
C HIS A 125 -1.91 -12.72 25.42
N THR A 126 -1.33 -13.00 24.27
CA THR A 126 -0.11 -13.79 24.15
C THR A 126 1.09 -13.07 24.76
N GLU A 127 1.18 -11.76 24.58
CA GLU A 127 2.24 -10.94 25.19
C GLU A 127 2.11 -10.88 26.71
N GLU A 128 0.91 -10.71 27.25
CA GLU A 128 0.67 -10.71 28.69
C GLU A 128 1.00 -12.07 29.34
N SER A 129 0.65 -13.18 28.70
CA SER A 129 0.97 -14.50 29.21
C SER A 129 2.46 -14.85 29.16
N GLY A 130 3.17 -14.28 28.17
CA GLY A 130 4.62 -14.42 28.08
C GLY A 130 5.38 -13.69 29.20
N GLU A 131 4.90 -12.53 29.62
CA GLU A 131 5.50 -11.78 30.74
C GLU A 131 5.27 -12.47 32.10
N GLU A 132 4.14 -13.12 32.32
CA GLU A 132 3.84 -13.87 33.53
C GLU A 132 4.70 -15.15 33.69
N GLU A 133 5.12 -15.79 32.60
CA GLU A 133 5.98 -16.97 32.63
C GLU A 133 7.45 -16.67 32.95
N GLU A 134 7.93 -15.47 32.71
CA GLU A 134 9.30 -15.03 32.99
C GLU A 134 9.49 -14.53 34.43
N SER A 135 8.45 -14.34 35.17
CA SER A 135 8.47 -13.89 36.57
C SER A 135 8.39 -15.07 37.54
#